data_e3ffe73f1f077de73b1f9d59333a355d
#
_entry.id   e3ffe73f1f077de73b1f9d59333a355d
#
_cell.length_a   1.000
_cell.length_b   1.000
_cell.length_c   1.000
_cell.angle_alpha   90.00
_cell.angle_beta   90.00
_cell.angle_gamma   90.00
#
_symmetry.space_group_name_H-M   'P 1'
#
loop_
_entity.id
_entity.type
_entity.pdbx_description
1 polymer ?
#
loop_
_entity_poly.entity_id
_entity_poly.type
_entity_poly.pdbx_seq_one_letter_code
_entity_poly.pdbx_strand_id
1 'polypeptide(L)'
;MVGGITVPDRQGSGFLPDHAASGWRVRPVPAADVWPIRHQVLRPGQPLERSHYAEDDRPDTRHFAALHGGRPVGAASVYHEDPPAEFTVPGLKPGQGWHLRGMATLDEVRGTGAGSALLRTALTHAALAGAAAVWCKARTSVADFYRKHGFQTLGEEFEIPGTGPHSFMYWMDRND
;
A
#
# COMPACT_ATOMS: atom_id res chain seq x y z
N MET A 1 -6.02 -50.63 -16.84
CA MET A 1 -5.13 -49.48 -17.03
C MET A 1 -5.96 -48.20 -16.85
N VAL A 2 -5.88 -47.60 -15.68
CA VAL A 2 -6.58 -46.35 -15.35
C VAL A 2 -5.54 -45.24 -15.28
N GLY A 3 -5.62 -44.35 -16.29
CA GLY A 3 -4.72 -43.19 -16.38
C GLY A 3 -5.08 -42.15 -15.33
N GLY A 4 -4.14 -41.91 -14.42
CA GLY A 4 -4.24 -40.81 -13.45
C GLY A 4 -4.11 -39.45 -14.14
N ILE A 5 -5.11 -38.59 -13.97
CA ILE A 5 -5.07 -37.21 -14.39
C ILE A 5 -4.33 -36.44 -13.28
N THR A 6 -3.08 -36.04 -13.54
CA THR A 6 -2.31 -35.15 -12.70
C THR A 6 -2.83 -33.73 -12.92
N VAL A 7 -3.44 -33.15 -11.89
CA VAL A 7 -3.82 -31.71 -11.87
C VAL A 7 -2.54 -30.91 -11.62
N PRO A 8 -2.17 -29.95 -12.50
CA PRO A 8 -1.01 -29.11 -12.22
C PRO A 8 -1.32 -28.14 -11.08
N ASP A 9 -0.45 -28.14 -10.09
CA ASP A 9 -0.41 -27.22 -8.95
C ASP A 9 -0.30 -25.78 -9.48
N ARG A 10 -1.35 -24.99 -9.28
CA ARG A 10 -1.35 -23.55 -9.59
C ARG A 10 -0.69 -22.79 -8.44
N GLN A 11 0.59 -22.93 -8.25
CA GLN A 11 1.38 -21.93 -7.56
C GLN A 11 1.65 -20.79 -8.57
N GLY A 12 0.67 -19.91 -8.71
CA GLY A 12 0.83 -18.66 -9.44
C GLY A 12 1.74 -17.73 -8.69
N SER A 13 3.04 -17.84 -8.93
CA SER A 13 3.95 -16.72 -8.70
C SER A 13 3.60 -15.65 -9.74
N GLY A 14 2.58 -14.83 -9.44
CA GLY A 14 2.23 -13.66 -10.22
C GLY A 14 3.42 -12.73 -10.24
N PHE A 15 4.16 -12.76 -11.32
CA PHE A 15 5.29 -11.88 -11.59
C PHE A 15 4.74 -10.45 -11.72
N LEU A 16 4.83 -9.66 -10.63
CA LEU A 16 4.58 -8.23 -10.72
C LEU A 16 5.63 -7.62 -11.64
N PRO A 17 5.25 -6.80 -12.63
CA PRO A 17 6.20 -6.22 -13.55
C PRO A 17 7.27 -5.43 -12.80
N ASP A 18 8.52 -5.74 -13.07
CA ASP A 18 9.67 -4.96 -12.60
C ASP A 18 9.48 -3.54 -13.16
N HIS A 19 9.23 -2.54 -12.30
CA HIS A 19 9.05 -1.16 -12.74
C HIS A 19 10.40 -0.56 -13.15
N ALA A 20 10.95 -1.07 -14.22
CA ALA A 20 12.23 -0.67 -14.79
C ALA A 20 12.35 0.83 -15.12
N ALA A 21 11.21 1.52 -15.25
CA ALA A 21 11.20 2.97 -15.54
C ALA A 21 11.67 3.86 -14.38
N SER A 22 11.73 3.35 -13.13
CA SER A 22 12.13 4.14 -11.95
C SER A 22 13.49 3.76 -11.39
N GLY A 23 14.11 2.68 -11.87
CA GLY A 23 15.34 2.12 -11.30
C GLY A 23 15.16 1.48 -9.91
N TRP A 24 13.96 1.50 -9.34
CA TRP A 24 13.68 0.94 -8.02
C TRP A 24 13.14 -0.48 -8.09
N ARG A 25 13.75 -1.37 -7.31
CA ARG A 25 13.24 -2.73 -7.11
C ARG A 25 12.26 -2.73 -5.93
N VAL A 26 11.01 -3.05 -6.20
CA VAL A 26 9.97 -3.24 -5.18
C VAL A 26 9.57 -4.71 -5.18
N ARG A 27 9.49 -5.31 -3.98
CA ARG A 27 9.12 -6.71 -3.81
C ARG A 27 8.08 -6.89 -2.73
N PRO A 28 7.21 -7.92 -2.85
CA PRO A 28 6.44 -8.39 -1.72
C PRO A 28 7.39 -8.93 -0.64
N VAL A 29 7.08 -8.65 0.62
CA VAL A 29 7.87 -9.03 1.78
C VAL A 29 6.94 -9.45 2.93
N PRO A 30 7.44 -10.20 3.94
CA PRO A 30 6.71 -10.44 5.18
C PRO A 30 6.44 -9.14 5.96
N ALA A 31 5.43 -9.14 6.84
CA ALA A 31 5.09 -8.01 7.72
C ALA A 31 6.30 -7.53 8.52
N ALA A 32 7.12 -8.44 9.04
CA ALA A 32 8.29 -8.14 9.84
C ALA A 32 9.32 -7.24 9.13
N ASP A 33 9.38 -7.27 7.81
CA ASP A 33 10.33 -6.45 7.02
C ASP A 33 9.86 -4.99 6.89
N VAL A 34 8.56 -4.73 7.02
CA VAL A 34 8.02 -3.37 6.93
C VAL A 34 7.94 -2.66 8.29
N TRP A 35 7.90 -3.38 9.40
CA TRP A 35 7.79 -2.79 10.73
C TRP A 35 8.94 -1.83 11.08
N PRO A 36 10.23 -2.16 10.84
CA PRO A 36 11.33 -1.23 11.13
C PRO A 36 11.21 0.10 10.36
N ILE A 37 10.80 0.04 9.08
CA ILE A 37 10.62 1.23 8.25
C ILE A 37 9.46 2.09 8.78
N ARG A 38 8.32 1.47 9.08
CA ARG A 38 7.17 2.17 9.69
C ARG A 38 7.55 2.80 11.03
N HIS A 39 8.28 2.07 11.86
CA HIS A 39 8.72 2.56 13.17
C HIS A 39 9.60 3.81 13.01
N GLN A 40 10.65 3.72 12.21
CA GLN A 40 11.59 4.80 12.03
C GLN A 40 10.95 6.06 11.43
N VAL A 41 10.02 5.90 10.46
CA VAL A 41 9.47 7.03 9.71
C VAL A 41 8.15 7.53 10.26
N LEU A 42 7.27 6.63 10.68
CA LEU A 42 5.89 6.99 11.07
C LEU A 42 5.69 7.03 12.58
N ARG A 43 6.55 6.37 13.35
CA ARG A 43 6.43 6.23 14.81
C ARG A 43 7.76 6.45 15.54
N PRO A 44 8.56 7.48 15.16
CA PRO A 44 9.84 7.72 15.82
C PRO A 44 9.63 7.96 17.32
N GLY A 45 10.47 7.34 18.15
CA GLY A 45 10.39 7.47 19.62
C GLY A 45 9.25 6.72 20.30
N GLN A 46 8.42 5.99 19.55
CA GLN A 46 7.37 5.13 20.11
C GLN A 46 7.86 3.68 20.21
N PRO A 47 7.20 2.81 21.00
CA PRO A 47 7.49 1.37 21.00
C PRO A 47 7.31 0.76 19.60
N LEU A 48 8.15 -0.23 19.25
CA LEU A 48 8.12 -0.89 17.93
C LEU A 48 6.76 -1.50 17.62
N GLU A 49 6.06 -1.99 18.64
CA GLU A 49 4.74 -2.61 18.54
C GLU A 49 3.68 -1.65 17.96
N ARG A 50 3.90 -0.34 18.06
CA ARG A 50 3.04 0.67 17.43
C ARG A 50 3.12 0.68 15.90
N SER A 51 4.12 -0.01 15.34
CA SER A 51 4.29 -0.19 13.90
C SER A 51 3.65 -1.47 13.37
N HIS A 52 3.16 -2.33 14.27
CA HIS A 52 2.36 -3.51 13.95
C HIS A 52 0.90 -3.09 13.84
N TYR A 53 0.27 -3.38 12.73
CA TYR A 53 -1.15 -3.11 12.54
C TYR A 53 -1.93 -4.42 12.66
N ALA A 54 -3.16 -4.35 13.16
CA ALA A 54 -4.01 -5.53 13.35
C ALA A 54 -4.27 -6.30 12.04
N GLU A 55 -4.19 -5.58 10.92
CA GLU A 55 -4.42 -6.13 9.58
C GLU A 55 -3.17 -6.75 8.95
N ASP A 56 -1.99 -6.65 9.59
CA ASP A 56 -0.74 -7.14 9.01
C ASP A 56 -0.73 -8.65 8.74
N ASP A 57 -1.43 -9.43 9.58
CA ASP A 57 -1.49 -10.90 9.46
C ASP A 57 -2.70 -11.42 8.68
N ARG A 58 -3.50 -10.53 8.08
CA ARG A 58 -4.65 -10.95 7.26
C ARG A 58 -4.17 -11.62 5.98
N PRO A 59 -4.86 -12.66 5.49
CA PRO A 59 -4.46 -13.41 4.30
C PRO A 59 -4.52 -12.57 3.01
N ASP A 60 -5.33 -11.50 2.99
CA ASP A 60 -5.46 -10.56 1.88
C ASP A 60 -4.49 -9.37 1.98
N THR A 61 -3.78 -9.19 3.09
CA THR A 61 -2.77 -8.13 3.22
C THR A 61 -1.52 -8.47 2.41
N ARG A 62 -1.03 -7.47 1.68
CA ARG A 62 0.26 -7.54 0.98
C ARG A 62 1.14 -6.39 1.43
N HIS A 63 2.35 -6.76 1.82
CA HIS A 63 3.41 -5.83 2.18
C HIS A 63 4.41 -5.75 1.05
N PHE A 64 4.86 -4.53 0.75
CA PHE A 64 5.88 -4.27 -0.27
C PHE A 64 7.02 -3.48 0.35
N ALA A 65 8.24 -3.80 -0.06
CA ALA A 65 9.43 -3.01 0.27
C ALA A 65 10.14 -2.54 -0.99
N ALA A 66 10.56 -1.27 -0.98
CA ALA A 66 11.56 -0.78 -1.91
C ALA A 66 12.94 -1.14 -1.39
N LEU A 67 13.78 -1.70 -2.25
CA LEU A 67 15.11 -2.20 -1.88
C LEU A 67 16.22 -1.34 -2.47
N HIS A 68 17.21 -1.02 -1.63
CA HIS A 68 18.48 -0.43 -2.04
C HIS A 68 19.64 -1.30 -1.54
N GLY A 69 20.47 -1.80 -2.45
CA GLY A 69 21.53 -2.77 -2.09
C GLY A 69 21.01 -4.03 -1.38
N GLY A 70 19.77 -4.47 -1.69
CA GLY A 70 19.12 -5.61 -1.04
C GLY A 70 18.46 -5.29 0.31
N ARG A 71 18.64 -4.08 0.86
CA ARG A 71 18.07 -3.64 2.14
C ARG A 71 16.73 -2.92 1.91
N PRO A 72 15.69 -3.19 2.71
CA PRO A 72 14.46 -2.40 2.70
C PRO A 72 14.73 -0.94 3.10
N VAL A 73 14.29 0.01 2.28
CA VAL A 73 14.40 1.46 2.50
C VAL A 73 13.08 2.18 2.37
N GLY A 74 12.03 1.45 2.04
CA GLY A 74 10.67 1.95 1.98
C GLY A 74 9.68 0.82 2.13
N ALA A 75 8.47 1.13 2.57
CA ALA A 75 7.40 0.18 2.87
C ALA A 75 6.05 0.72 2.41
N ALA A 76 5.17 -0.19 2.02
CA ALA A 76 3.74 0.05 1.81
C ALA A 76 2.98 -1.25 2.08
N SER A 77 1.75 -1.13 2.59
CA SER A 77 0.86 -2.27 2.76
C SER A 77 -0.51 -1.95 2.20
N VAL A 78 -1.14 -2.94 1.59
CA VAL A 78 -2.47 -2.82 1.01
C VAL A 78 -3.29 -4.07 1.30
N TYR A 79 -4.56 -3.91 1.61
CA TYR A 79 -5.49 -5.00 1.92
C TYR A 79 -6.92 -4.61 1.59
N HIS A 80 -7.78 -5.62 1.42
CA HIS A 80 -9.19 -5.44 1.10
C HIS A 80 -9.94 -4.87 2.31
N GLU A 81 -10.40 -3.64 2.19
CA GLU A 81 -11.22 -2.96 3.19
C GLU A 81 -11.94 -1.78 2.55
N ASP A 82 -13.25 -1.75 2.71
CA ASP A 82 -14.04 -0.61 2.27
C ASP A 82 -13.72 0.64 3.12
N PRO A 83 -13.88 1.84 2.56
CA PRO A 83 -13.77 3.08 3.33
C PRO A 83 -14.70 3.08 4.54
N PRO A 84 -14.29 3.73 5.66
CA PRO A 84 -15.20 3.99 6.78
C PRO A 84 -16.48 4.70 6.31
N ALA A 85 -17.60 4.41 6.98
CA ALA A 85 -18.93 4.85 6.57
C ALA A 85 -19.09 6.38 6.42
N GLU A 86 -18.27 7.14 7.13
CA GLU A 86 -18.22 8.61 7.03
C GLU A 86 -17.61 9.12 5.70
N PHE A 87 -16.95 8.26 4.90
CA PHE A 87 -16.36 8.62 3.62
C PHE A 87 -17.01 7.86 2.47
N THR A 88 -17.94 8.51 1.79
CA THR A 88 -18.62 7.93 0.62
C THR A 88 -17.84 8.24 -0.66
N VAL A 89 -17.05 7.27 -1.14
CA VAL A 89 -16.30 7.39 -2.39
C VAL A 89 -17.24 7.30 -3.58
N PRO A 90 -17.30 8.32 -4.46
CA PRO A 90 -18.22 8.32 -5.60
C PRO A 90 -18.01 7.12 -6.53
N GLY A 91 -19.07 6.37 -6.84
CA GLY A 91 -19.03 5.23 -7.75
C GLY A 91 -18.50 3.91 -7.14
N LEU A 92 -17.97 3.92 -5.93
CA LEU A 92 -17.51 2.71 -5.26
C LEU A 92 -18.71 1.88 -4.76
N LYS A 93 -18.70 0.59 -5.07
CA LYS A 93 -19.68 -0.37 -4.53
C LYS A 93 -19.10 -1.08 -3.31
N PRO A 94 -19.96 -1.54 -2.37
CA PRO A 94 -19.51 -2.33 -1.22
C PRO A 94 -18.67 -3.54 -1.65
N GLY A 95 -17.60 -3.81 -0.91
CA GLY A 95 -16.68 -4.92 -1.18
C GLY A 95 -15.65 -4.66 -2.29
N GLN A 96 -15.56 -3.43 -2.81
CA GLN A 96 -14.60 -3.08 -3.87
C GLN A 96 -13.50 -2.11 -3.42
N GLY A 97 -13.52 -1.73 -2.14
CA GLY A 97 -12.51 -0.85 -1.56
C GLY A 97 -11.28 -1.59 -1.07
N TRP A 98 -10.11 -0.99 -1.23
CA TRP A 98 -8.84 -1.45 -0.68
C TRP A 98 -8.16 -0.33 0.10
N HIS A 99 -7.56 -0.68 1.23
CA HIS A 99 -6.87 0.26 2.11
C HIS A 99 -5.36 0.22 1.89
N LEU A 100 -4.77 1.35 1.53
CA LEU A 100 -3.33 1.56 1.49
C LEU A 100 -2.88 2.16 2.83
N ARG A 101 -1.94 1.51 3.52
CA ARG A 101 -1.48 1.92 4.85
C ARG A 101 0.03 1.71 5.02
N GLY A 102 0.61 2.42 5.99
CA GLY A 102 2.02 2.24 6.37
C GLY A 102 3.00 2.61 5.26
N MET A 103 2.59 3.53 4.37
CA MET A 103 3.46 4.05 3.32
C MET A 103 4.55 4.93 3.91
N ALA A 104 5.80 4.54 3.74
CA ALA A 104 6.95 5.23 4.30
C ALA A 104 8.21 5.00 3.46
N THR A 105 9.09 5.99 3.41
CA THR A 105 10.44 5.87 2.84
C THR A 105 11.45 6.50 3.79
N LEU A 106 12.62 5.88 3.92
CA LEU A 106 13.72 6.46 4.68
C LEU A 106 14.16 7.78 4.06
N ASP A 107 14.69 8.69 4.88
CA ASP A 107 15.09 10.03 4.44
C ASP A 107 16.11 9.99 3.29
N GLU A 108 17.05 9.05 3.37
CA GLU A 108 18.12 8.86 2.38
C GLU A 108 17.62 8.56 0.95
N VAL A 109 16.37 8.10 0.79
CA VAL A 109 15.77 7.78 -0.52
C VAL A 109 14.58 8.66 -0.88
N ARG A 110 14.31 9.71 -0.10
CA ARG A 110 13.27 10.68 -0.43
C ARG A 110 13.61 11.45 -1.71
N GLY A 111 12.62 11.70 -2.54
CA GLY A 111 12.79 12.41 -3.81
C GLY A 111 13.45 11.58 -4.92
N THR A 112 13.82 10.32 -4.68
CA THR A 112 14.49 9.45 -5.68
C THR A 112 13.51 8.60 -6.50
N GLY A 113 12.20 8.66 -6.19
CA GLY A 113 11.18 7.85 -6.86
C GLY A 113 10.81 6.55 -6.14
N ALA A 114 11.47 6.21 -5.01
CA ALA A 114 11.16 5.01 -4.23
C ALA A 114 9.69 4.94 -3.79
N GLY A 115 9.17 6.05 -3.25
CA GLY A 115 7.75 6.16 -2.85
C GLY A 115 6.80 5.97 -4.03
N SER A 116 7.11 6.55 -5.18
CA SER A 116 6.31 6.38 -6.40
C SER A 116 6.29 4.94 -6.89
N ALA A 117 7.42 4.24 -6.81
CA ALA A 117 7.52 2.83 -7.18
C ALA A 117 6.68 1.95 -6.24
N LEU A 118 6.78 2.18 -4.91
CA LEU A 118 5.97 1.48 -3.91
C LEU A 118 4.47 1.69 -4.15
N LEU A 119 4.06 2.94 -4.32
CA LEU A 119 2.64 3.27 -4.53
C LEU A 119 2.10 2.60 -5.79
N ARG A 120 2.80 2.70 -6.92
CA ARG A 120 2.38 2.02 -8.16
C ARG A 120 2.27 0.51 -7.99
N THR A 121 3.23 -0.12 -7.30
CA THR A 121 3.18 -1.57 -7.05
C THR A 121 1.96 -1.94 -6.21
N ALA A 122 1.67 -1.20 -5.15
CA ALA A 122 0.50 -1.44 -4.31
C ALA A 122 -0.82 -1.25 -5.07
N LEU A 123 -0.94 -0.19 -5.89
CA LEU A 123 -2.11 0.06 -6.73
C LEU A 123 -2.31 -1.03 -7.78
N THR A 124 -1.23 -1.43 -8.48
CA THR A 124 -1.28 -2.52 -9.45
C THR A 124 -1.74 -3.83 -8.81
N HIS A 125 -1.21 -4.15 -7.62
CA HIS A 125 -1.63 -5.35 -6.90
C HIS A 125 -3.12 -5.30 -6.53
N ALA A 126 -3.59 -4.18 -5.98
CA ALA A 126 -5.00 -4.02 -5.60
C ALA A 126 -5.92 -4.13 -6.83
N ALA A 127 -5.60 -3.45 -7.95
CA ALA A 127 -6.36 -3.52 -9.20
C ALA A 127 -6.43 -4.95 -9.75
N LEU A 128 -5.31 -5.67 -9.79
CA LEU A 128 -5.28 -7.09 -10.21
C LEU A 128 -6.08 -8.01 -9.28
N ALA A 129 -6.24 -7.63 -8.02
CA ALA A 129 -7.07 -8.33 -7.04
C ALA A 129 -8.54 -7.90 -7.06
N GLY A 130 -8.94 -6.99 -7.98
CA GLY A 130 -10.32 -6.57 -8.19
C GLY A 130 -10.73 -5.30 -7.43
N ALA A 131 -9.78 -4.51 -6.94
CA ALA A 131 -10.08 -3.22 -6.35
C ALA A 131 -10.66 -2.26 -7.40
N ALA A 132 -11.82 -1.66 -7.12
CA ALA A 132 -12.33 -0.51 -7.89
C ALA A 132 -11.77 0.80 -7.34
N ALA A 133 -11.42 0.84 -6.06
CA ALA A 133 -10.79 1.98 -5.43
C ALA A 133 -9.72 1.56 -4.40
N VAL A 134 -8.68 2.38 -4.28
CA VAL A 134 -7.72 2.31 -3.18
C VAL A 134 -7.80 3.61 -2.39
N TRP A 135 -7.98 3.53 -1.09
CA TRP A 135 -8.08 4.68 -0.20
C TRP A 135 -7.00 4.69 0.88
N CYS A 136 -6.72 5.85 1.42
CA CYS A 136 -5.81 6.03 2.55
C CYS A 136 -6.18 7.26 3.38
N LYS A 137 -5.73 7.30 4.64
CA LYS A 137 -5.67 8.49 5.48
C LYS A 137 -4.25 9.03 5.41
N ALA A 138 -4.01 9.99 4.52
CA ALA A 138 -2.70 10.57 4.29
C ALA A 138 -2.46 11.75 5.23
N ARG A 139 -1.25 11.87 5.80
CA ARG A 139 -0.87 13.13 6.46
C ARG A 139 -1.00 14.27 5.45
N THR A 140 -1.61 15.37 5.86
CA THR A 140 -1.85 16.52 4.97
C THR A 140 -0.55 17.04 4.32
N SER A 141 0.56 16.98 5.04
CA SER A 141 1.89 17.39 4.55
C SER A 141 2.40 16.58 3.34
N VAL A 142 1.85 15.38 3.08
CA VAL A 142 2.23 14.54 1.94
C VAL A 142 1.07 14.32 0.94
N ALA A 143 -0.03 15.04 1.09
CA ALA A 143 -1.20 14.89 0.22
C ALA A 143 -0.87 15.17 -1.26
N ASP A 144 0.02 16.11 -1.55
CA ASP A 144 0.44 16.43 -2.91
C ASP A 144 1.18 15.27 -3.60
N PHE A 145 1.90 14.45 -2.85
CA PHE A 145 2.49 13.23 -3.38
C PHE A 145 1.40 12.30 -3.93
N TYR A 146 0.33 12.08 -3.18
CA TYR A 146 -0.79 11.23 -3.61
C TYR A 146 -1.56 11.84 -4.78
N ARG A 147 -1.81 13.16 -4.77
CA ARG A 147 -2.48 13.87 -5.89
C ARG A 147 -1.73 13.69 -7.20
N LYS A 148 -0.39 13.78 -7.20
CA LYS A 148 0.46 13.52 -8.37
C LYS A 148 0.32 12.09 -8.93
N HIS A 149 -0.17 11.16 -8.11
CA HIS A 149 -0.43 9.76 -8.50
C HIS A 149 -1.91 9.46 -8.74
N GLY A 150 -2.74 10.50 -8.94
CA GLY A 150 -4.14 10.35 -9.30
C GLY A 150 -5.11 10.17 -8.14
N PHE A 151 -4.65 10.31 -6.90
CA PHE A 151 -5.55 10.36 -5.74
C PHE A 151 -6.32 11.66 -5.69
N GLN A 152 -7.55 11.58 -5.22
CA GLN A 152 -8.42 12.71 -4.94
C GLN A 152 -8.65 12.81 -3.43
N THR A 153 -8.79 14.03 -2.93
CA THR A 153 -9.17 14.28 -1.53
C THR A 153 -10.69 14.24 -1.41
N LEU A 154 -11.21 13.62 -0.36
CA LEU A 154 -12.62 13.59 -0.03
C LEU A 154 -12.85 14.13 1.38
N GLY A 155 -13.78 15.08 1.51
CA GLY A 155 -14.09 15.72 2.78
C GLY A 155 -13.03 16.71 3.26
N GLU A 156 -13.18 17.11 4.51
CA GLU A 156 -12.28 18.08 5.16
C GLU A 156 -11.08 17.38 5.81
N GLU A 157 -10.06 18.15 6.14
CA GLU A 157 -8.93 17.72 6.96
C GLU A 157 -9.43 17.34 8.38
N PHE A 158 -8.82 16.31 8.96
CA PHE A 158 -9.15 15.83 10.31
C PHE A 158 -7.89 15.46 11.08
N GLU A 159 -7.97 15.58 12.41
CA GLU A 159 -6.88 15.22 13.30
C GLU A 159 -6.89 13.73 13.65
N ILE A 160 -5.72 13.09 13.58
CA ILE A 160 -5.48 11.79 14.21
C ILE A 160 -4.61 12.02 15.44
N PRO A 161 -5.10 11.74 16.66
CA PRO A 161 -4.35 11.95 17.88
C PRO A 161 -2.95 11.35 17.86
N GLY A 162 -1.94 12.15 18.17
CA GLY A 162 -0.52 11.73 18.18
C GLY A 162 0.14 11.64 16.81
N THR A 163 -0.59 11.93 15.71
CA THR A 163 -0.03 11.92 14.34
C THR A 163 -0.28 13.20 13.55
N GLY A 164 -1.20 14.06 14.01
CA GLY A 164 -1.50 15.35 13.41
C GLY A 164 -2.54 15.30 12.28
N PRO A 165 -2.60 16.36 11.46
CA PRO A 165 -3.63 16.53 10.43
C PRO A 165 -3.51 15.53 9.29
N HIS A 166 -4.66 14.99 8.88
CA HIS A 166 -4.81 14.00 7.81
C HIS A 166 -5.91 14.41 6.83
N SER A 167 -5.77 13.94 5.60
CA SER A 167 -6.81 13.99 4.57
C SER A 167 -7.22 12.57 4.19
N PHE A 168 -8.51 12.32 4.03
CA PHE A 168 -8.97 11.11 3.38
C PHE A 168 -8.74 11.25 1.87
N MET A 169 -8.07 10.29 1.28
CA MET A 169 -7.74 10.29 -0.14
C MET A 169 -8.06 8.95 -0.77
N TYR A 170 -8.49 8.97 -2.03
CA TYR A 170 -8.81 7.76 -2.78
C TYR A 170 -8.35 7.86 -4.24
N TRP A 171 -8.01 6.72 -4.80
CA TRP A 171 -7.70 6.49 -6.19
C TRP A 171 -8.73 5.51 -6.77
N MET A 172 -9.23 5.78 -7.98
CA MET A 172 -10.15 4.89 -8.70
C MET A 172 -9.39 4.18 -9.82
N ASP A 173 -9.58 2.86 -9.93
CA ASP A 173 -9.15 2.16 -11.14
C ASP A 173 -10.01 2.63 -12.33
N ARG A 174 -9.36 3.11 -13.38
CA ARG A 174 -10.03 3.63 -14.58
C ARG A 174 -10.09 2.60 -15.71
N ASN A 175 -9.79 1.34 -15.39
CA ASN A 175 -9.87 0.25 -16.37
C ASN A 175 -11.30 -0.32 -16.40
N ASP A 176 -12.25 0.50 -16.88
CA ASP A 176 -13.55 0.08 -17.39
C ASP A 176 -13.59 0.21 -18.91
#